data_086bdb68e0f902b2a1b80006804caa4a
#
_entry.id   086bdb68e0f902b2a1b80006804caa4a
#
_cell.length_a   1.000
_cell.length_b   1.000
_cell.length_c   1.000
_cell.angle_alpha   90.00
_cell.angle_beta   90.00
_cell.angle_gamma   90.00
#
_symmetry.space_group_name_H-M   'P 1'
#
loop_
_entity.id
_entity.type
_entity.pdbx_description
1 polymer ?
#
loop_
_entity_poly.entity_id
_entity_poly.type
_entity_poly.pdbx_seq_one_letter_code
_entity_poly.pdbx_strand_id
1 'polypeptide(L)'
;MLVAVALIAAAGCKSGGMAVTKHGQLLKINIEHPADLPEQGEGDIGIVLGNRGMRTVNDVLVDVEIPPQLVVLDEKHERGITMSHDPGSNSYHYTLSKLQVAEDSTIHYRIRTSFGTMTDSGGIKATAWQRDLPGDKLVETAVIKVRP
;
A
#
# COMPACT_ATOMS: atom_id res chain seq x y z
N MET A 1 -33.28 1.65 -28.84
CA MET A 1 -33.16 2.26 -27.52
C MET A 1 -31.87 1.74 -26.88
N LEU A 2 -30.75 2.43 -27.08
CA LEU A 2 -29.42 2.03 -26.58
C LEU A 2 -29.23 2.67 -25.21
N VAL A 3 -29.10 1.82 -24.19
CA VAL A 3 -28.72 2.26 -22.84
C VAL A 3 -27.19 2.28 -22.79
N ALA A 4 -26.63 3.47 -22.78
CA ALA A 4 -25.19 3.66 -22.57
C ALA A 4 -24.91 3.53 -21.06
N VAL A 5 -24.26 2.44 -20.68
CA VAL A 5 -23.71 2.28 -19.32
C VAL A 5 -22.41 3.09 -19.27
N ALA A 6 -22.43 4.22 -18.59
CA ALA A 6 -21.23 4.98 -18.30
C ALA A 6 -20.43 4.26 -17.21
N LEU A 7 -19.32 3.63 -17.60
CA LEU A 7 -18.30 3.17 -16.69
C LEU A 7 -17.58 4.41 -16.11
N ILE A 8 -17.85 4.71 -14.87
CA ILE A 8 -17.06 5.69 -14.13
C ILE A 8 -15.75 4.99 -13.75
N ALA A 9 -14.72 5.21 -14.55
CA ALA A 9 -13.37 4.85 -14.19
C ALA A 9 -12.91 5.79 -13.06
N ALA A 10 -12.85 5.29 -11.84
CA ALA A 10 -12.15 5.97 -10.77
C ALA A 10 -10.67 6.05 -11.13
N ALA A 11 -10.22 7.22 -11.58
CA ALA A 11 -8.81 7.47 -11.83
C ALA A 11 -8.07 7.54 -10.49
N GLY A 12 -7.61 6.39 -10.00
CA GLY A 12 -6.67 6.31 -8.89
C GLY A 12 -5.33 6.89 -9.33
N CYS A 13 -4.80 7.84 -8.57
CA CYS A 13 -3.44 8.34 -8.79
C CYS A 13 -2.44 7.19 -8.61
N LYS A 14 -1.84 6.77 -9.71
CA LYS A 14 -0.74 5.81 -9.70
C LYS A 14 0.58 6.55 -9.55
N SER A 15 1.03 6.74 -8.33
CA SER A 15 2.43 7.06 -8.08
C SER A 15 3.16 5.76 -7.75
N GLY A 16 4.15 5.38 -8.52
CA GLY A 16 4.90 4.16 -8.28
C GLY A 16 6.40 4.43 -8.31
N GLY A 17 7.07 4.21 -7.18
CA GLY A 17 8.52 4.18 -7.10
C GLY A 17 9.07 2.83 -7.56
N MET A 18 10.14 2.83 -8.36
CA MET A 18 10.92 1.64 -8.68
C MET A 18 12.35 1.83 -8.20
N ALA A 19 12.89 0.84 -7.49
CA ALA A 19 14.32 0.80 -7.20
C ALA A 19 14.97 -0.40 -7.87
N VAL A 20 16.14 -0.18 -8.45
CA VAL A 20 17.00 -1.24 -8.96
C VAL A 20 17.85 -1.75 -7.80
N THR A 21 17.68 -3.01 -7.45
CA THR A 21 18.54 -3.67 -6.47
C THR A 21 19.83 -4.19 -7.14
N LYS A 22 20.88 -4.41 -6.35
CA LYS A 22 22.24 -4.73 -6.82
C LYS A 22 22.39 -5.97 -7.73
N HIS A 23 21.34 -6.72 -8.02
CA HIS A 23 21.40 -7.93 -8.84
C HIS A 23 20.39 -7.93 -9.99
N GLY A 24 20.01 -6.76 -10.50
CA GLY A 24 19.03 -6.64 -11.58
C GLY A 24 17.60 -7.02 -11.13
N GLN A 25 17.36 -7.03 -9.84
CA GLN A 25 16.03 -7.21 -9.27
C GLN A 25 15.34 -5.85 -9.24
N LEU A 26 14.12 -5.80 -9.72
CA LEU A 26 13.27 -4.61 -9.70
C LEU A 26 12.08 -4.89 -8.80
N LEU A 27 12.14 -4.39 -7.59
CA LEU A 27 10.99 -4.37 -6.70
C LEU A 27 10.21 -3.07 -6.92
N LYS A 28 8.90 -3.17 -7.07
CA LYS A 28 8.00 -2.04 -7.19
C LYS A 28 7.04 -2.01 -6.01
N ILE A 29 6.79 -0.83 -5.48
CA ILE A 29 5.75 -0.58 -4.49
C ILE A 29 4.82 0.52 -4.98
N ASN A 30 3.52 0.35 -4.77
CA ASN A 30 2.52 1.35 -5.08
C ASN A 30 1.43 1.34 -4.00
N ILE A 31 0.89 2.51 -3.67
CA ILE A 31 -0.24 2.65 -2.77
C ILE A 31 -1.46 3.05 -3.61
N GLU A 32 -2.43 2.14 -3.71
CA GLU A 32 -3.73 2.42 -4.31
C GLU A 32 -4.65 2.96 -3.22
N HIS A 33 -5.24 4.13 -3.46
CA HIS A 33 -6.06 4.80 -2.48
C HIS A 33 -7.09 5.72 -3.15
N PRO A 34 -8.22 6.02 -2.50
CA PRO A 34 -9.10 7.08 -2.96
C PRO A 34 -8.40 8.44 -2.86
N ALA A 35 -8.67 9.34 -3.80
CA ALA A 35 -8.10 10.69 -3.79
C ALA A 35 -8.61 11.50 -2.59
N ASP A 36 -9.87 11.31 -2.25
CA ASP A 36 -10.54 11.96 -1.13
C ASP A 36 -11.61 11.05 -0.50
N LEU A 37 -11.93 11.31 0.74
CA LEU A 37 -13.03 10.70 1.47
C LEU A 37 -13.79 11.77 2.27
N PRO A 38 -15.10 11.63 2.44
CA PRO A 38 -15.82 12.47 3.38
C PRO A 38 -15.39 12.18 4.81
N GLU A 39 -15.63 13.13 5.72
CA GLU A 39 -15.43 12.91 7.14
C GLU A 39 -16.25 11.69 7.61
N GLN A 40 -15.64 10.80 8.40
CA GLN A 40 -16.17 9.48 8.76
C GLN A 40 -16.51 8.55 7.58
N GLY A 41 -16.04 8.89 6.39
CA GLY A 41 -16.18 8.05 5.21
C GLY A 41 -15.25 6.84 5.24
N GLU A 42 -15.70 5.77 4.63
CA GLU A 42 -14.92 4.54 4.49
C GLU A 42 -14.31 4.45 3.09
N GLY A 43 -13.16 3.82 3.00
CA GLY A 43 -12.48 3.55 1.75
C GLY A 43 -11.49 2.40 1.87
N ASP A 44 -10.98 1.98 0.74
CA ASP A 44 -10.02 0.88 0.65
C ASP A 44 -8.66 1.40 0.23
N ILE A 45 -7.62 0.85 0.85
CA ILE A 45 -6.21 1.09 0.52
C ILE A 45 -5.60 -0.24 0.10
N GLY A 46 -4.84 -0.24 -0.98
CA GLY A 46 -4.05 -1.37 -1.43
C GLY A 46 -2.57 -1.03 -1.44
N ILE A 47 -1.76 -1.81 -0.74
CA ILE A 47 -0.31 -1.77 -0.88
C ILE A 47 0.08 -2.85 -1.87
N VAL A 48 0.46 -2.44 -3.07
CA VAL A 48 0.80 -3.36 -4.17
C VAL A 48 2.30 -3.48 -4.29
N LEU A 49 2.78 -4.70 -4.16
CA LEU A 49 4.19 -5.05 -4.34
C LEU A 49 4.31 -5.83 -5.64
N GLY A 50 5.26 -5.45 -6.47
CA GLY A 50 5.47 -6.11 -7.75
C GLY A 50 6.94 -6.44 -7.99
N ASN A 51 7.21 -7.59 -8.60
CA ASN A 51 8.52 -7.92 -9.11
C ASN A 51 8.54 -7.66 -10.62
N ARG A 52 9.28 -6.64 -11.03
CA ARG A 52 9.46 -6.25 -12.44
C ARG A 52 10.86 -6.60 -12.95
N GLY A 53 11.62 -7.35 -12.18
CA GLY A 53 12.93 -7.85 -12.55
C GLY A 53 12.87 -9.18 -13.31
N MET A 54 14.04 -9.73 -13.52
CA MET A 54 14.23 -10.99 -14.26
C MET A 54 14.43 -12.21 -13.35
N ARG A 55 14.41 -12.00 -12.04
CA ARG A 55 14.63 -13.07 -11.05
C ARG A 55 13.60 -12.97 -9.94
N THR A 56 13.29 -14.11 -9.34
CA THR A 56 12.49 -14.18 -8.12
C THR A 56 13.17 -13.38 -7.01
N VAL A 57 12.37 -12.60 -6.28
CA VAL A 57 12.79 -11.87 -5.08
C VAL A 57 12.36 -12.67 -3.87
N ASN A 58 13.29 -12.96 -2.96
CA ASN A 58 13.00 -13.70 -1.74
C ASN A 58 13.07 -12.75 -0.53
N ASP A 59 12.36 -13.13 0.54
CA ASP A 59 12.40 -12.46 1.83
C ASP A 59 12.17 -10.94 1.72
N VAL A 60 11.04 -10.55 1.15
CA VAL A 60 10.62 -9.15 1.08
C VAL A 60 10.00 -8.75 2.40
N LEU A 61 10.53 -7.70 3.01
CA LEU A 61 10.00 -7.07 4.21
C LEU A 61 9.24 -5.82 3.83
N VAL A 62 8.09 -5.60 4.47
CA VAL A 62 7.24 -4.44 4.22
C VAL A 62 6.78 -3.85 5.55
N ASP A 63 7.01 -2.56 5.72
CA ASP A 63 6.46 -1.79 6.84
C ASP A 63 5.40 -0.84 6.29
N VAL A 64 4.23 -0.85 6.91
CA VAL A 64 3.13 0.05 6.58
C VAL A 64 2.77 0.86 7.81
N GLU A 65 2.86 2.18 7.68
CA GLU A 65 2.44 3.13 8.70
C GLU A 65 1.20 3.86 8.22
N ILE A 66 0.10 3.72 8.97
CA ILE A 66 -1.16 4.39 8.67
C ILE A 66 -1.32 5.53 9.66
N PRO A 67 -1.56 6.78 9.20
CA PRO A 67 -1.68 7.92 10.09
C PRO A 67 -2.88 7.76 11.05
N PRO A 68 -2.81 8.31 12.26
CA PRO A 68 -3.85 8.12 13.28
C PRO A 68 -5.22 8.70 12.89
N GLN A 69 -5.25 9.57 11.90
CA GLN A 69 -6.48 10.13 11.34
C GLN A 69 -7.31 9.11 10.54
N LEU A 70 -6.69 8.00 10.18
CA LEU A 70 -7.35 6.89 9.50
C LEU A 70 -7.49 5.70 10.46
N VAL A 71 -8.72 5.30 10.73
CA VAL A 71 -9.02 4.14 11.54
C VAL A 71 -9.02 2.90 10.65
N VAL A 72 -8.18 1.93 10.93
CA VAL A 72 -8.18 0.65 10.23
C VAL A 72 -9.34 -0.19 10.74
N LEU A 73 -10.26 -0.53 9.84
CA LEU A 73 -11.45 -1.35 10.14
C LEU A 73 -11.20 -2.82 9.87
N ASP A 74 -10.43 -3.12 8.84
CA ASP A 74 -10.10 -4.48 8.40
C ASP A 74 -8.76 -4.49 7.67
N GLU A 75 -8.06 -5.60 7.75
CA GLU A 75 -6.81 -5.86 7.06
C GLU A 75 -6.86 -7.25 6.44
N LYS A 76 -6.44 -7.37 5.18
CA LYS A 76 -6.37 -8.63 4.45
C LYS A 76 -5.09 -8.70 3.65
N HIS A 77 -4.46 -9.85 3.65
CA HIS A 77 -3.29 -10.13 2.85
C HIS A 77 -3.38 -11.52 2.21
N GLU A 78 -2.60 -11.73 1.18
CA GLU A 78 -2.58 -13.01 0.46
C GLU A 78 -1.94 -14.12 1.28
N ARG A 79 -2.26 -15.36 0.89
CA ARG A 79 -1.64 -16.54 1.48
C ARG A 79 -0.12 -16.52 1.19
N GLY A 80 0.70 -16.83 2.20
CA GLY A 80 2.16 -16.80 2.10
C GLY A 80 2.79 -15.50 2.59
N ILE A 81 1.98 -14.51 2.95
CA ILE A 81 2.41 -13.31 3.67
C ILE A 81 2.20 -13.57 5.16
N THR A 82 3.20 -13.24 5.97
CA THR A 82 3.05 -13.20 7.42
C THR A 82 2.99 -11.76 7.89
N MET A 83 2.15 -11.49 8.87
CA MET A 83 1.92 -10.16 9.40
C MET A 83 2.14 -10.13 10.90
N SER A 84 2.78 -9.08 11.39
CA SER A 84 2.77 -8.68 12.79
C SER A 84 2.29 -7.23 12.91
N HIS A 85 1.60 -6.95 13.99
CA HIS A 85 1.05 -5.64 14.28
C HIS A 85 1.35 -5.30 15.73
N ASP A 86 1.89 -4.12 15.94
CA ASP A 86 2.18 -3.63 17.28
C ASP A 86 0.88 -3.17 17.94
N PRO A 87 0.47 -3.76 19.08
CA PRO A 87 -0.73 -3.36 19.79
C PRO A 87 -0.72 -1.87 20.14
N GLY A 88 -1.81 -1.17 19.81
CA GLY A 88 -1.96 0.25 20.09
C GLY A 88 -1.26 1.19 19.13
N SER A 89 -0.69 0.66 18.03
CA SER A 89 -0.14 1.46 16.94
C SER A 89 -0.83 1.15 15.62
N ASN A 90 -0.66 2.05 14.64
CA ASN A 90 -1.08 1.83 13.25
C ASN A 90 0.10 1.39 12.37
N SER A 91 1.05 0.65 12.94
CA SER A 91 2.21 0.10 12.24
C SER A 91 2.05 -1.40 12.03
N TYR A 92 2.20 -1.81 10.79
CA TYR A 92 2.05 -3.19 10.34
C TYR A 92 3.34 -3.65 9.68
N HIS A 93 3.79 -4.85 10.01
CA HIS A 93 5.00 -5.45 9.48
C HIS A 93 4.66 -6.74 8.76
N TYR A 94 5.12 -6.87 7.53
CA TYR A 94 4.87 -8.02 6.67
C TYR A 94 6.16 -8.67 6.21
N THR A 95 6.11 -9.97 6.03
CA THR A 95 7.16 -10.74 5.38
C THR A 95 6.54 -11.57 4.26
N LEU A 96 7.03 -11.36 3.05
CA LEU A 96 6.74 -12.19 1.89
C LEU A 96 7.94 -13.09 1.66
N SER A 97 7.73 -14.40 1.73
CA SER A 97 8.81 -15.36 1.52
C SER A 97 9.36 -15.30 0.09
N LYS A 98 8.51 -14.99 -0.88
CA LYS A 98 8.85 -15.04 -2.29
C LYS A 98 7.91 -14.18 -3.12
N LEU A 99 8.47 -13.47 -4.11
CA LEU A 99 7.74 -12.74 -5.13
C LEU A 99 8.33 -13.12 -6.49
N GLN A 100 7.56 -13.83 -7.30
CA GLN A 100 8.02 -14.33 -8.60
C GLN A 100 8.08 -13.21 -9.64
N VAL A 101 8.80 -13.46 -10.73
CA VAL A 101 8.86 -12.53 -11.87
C VAL A 101 7.46 -12.21 -12.38
N ALA A 102 7.19 -10.93 -12.61
CA ALA A 102 5.90 -10.39 -13.05
C ALA A 102 4.72 -10.62 -12.08
N GLU A 103 4.98 -11.10 -10.87
CA GLU A 103 3.97 -11.29 -9.83
C GLU A 103 3.71 -9.98 -9.09
N ASP A 104 2.44 -9.72 -8.80
CA ASP A 104 1.99 -8.68 -7.88
C ASP A 104 1.36 -9.33 -6.65
N SER A 105 1.63 -8.76 -5.48
CA SER A 105 1.01 -9.14 -4.23
C SER A 105 0.45 -7.91 -3.53
N THR A 106 -0.76 -8.01 -3.00
CA THR A 106 -1.47 -6.87 -2.44
C THR A 106 -1.86 -7.09 -1.00
N ILE A 107 -1.64 -6.06 -0.17
CA ILE A 107 -2.13 -5.95 1.19
C ILE A 107 -3.27 -4.94 1.18
N HIS A 108 -4.43 -5.33 1.66
CA HIS A 108 -5.64 -4.50 1.66
C HIS A 108 -5.98 -4.03 3.05
N TYR A 109 -6.32 -2.74 3.15
CA TYR A 109 -6.90 -2.15 4.36
C TYR A 109 -8.24 -1.51 4.03
N ARG A 110 -9.25 -1.78 4.85
CA ARG A 110 -10.43 -0.97 4.90
C ARG A 110 -10.28 0.05 6.01
N ILE A 111 -10.43 1.30 5.68
CA ILE A 111 -10.20 2.43 6.60
C ILE A 111 -11.45 3.30 6.69
N ARG A 112 -11.51 4.06 7.79
CA ARG A 112 -12.48 5.14 7.97
C ARG A 112 -11.75 6.39 8.45
N THR A 113 -12.13 7.53 7.90
CA THR A 113 -11.60 8.83 8.35
C THR A 113 -12.17 9.17 9.72
N SER A 114 -11.33 9.68 10.60
CA SER A 114 -11.74 10.15 11.92
C SER A 114 -12.49 11.48 11.84
N PHE A 115 -13.29 11.75 12.87
CA PHE A 115 -13.97 13.03 13.02
C PHE A 115 -12.95 14.16 13.26
N GLY A 116 -13.17 15.33 12.67
CA GLY A 116 -12.28 16.49 12.82
C GLY A 116 -10.90 16.32 12.18
N THR A 117 -10.77 15.42 11.22
CA THR A 117 -9.49 15.14 10.57
C THR A 117 -9.01 16.31 9.74
N MET A 118 -7.81 16.80 10.04
CA MET A 118 -7.12 17.81 9.22
C MET A 118 -6.32 17.12 8.13
N THR A 119 -6.38 17.67 6.93
CA THR A 119 -5.92 17.04 5.68
C THR A 119 -4.41 16.86 5.52
N ASP A 120 -3.59 17.53 6.33
CA ASP A 120 -2.19 17.72 5.97
C ASP A 120 -1.16 17.06 6.90
N SER A 121 -1.58 16.33 7.91
CA SER A 121 -0.65 15.76 8.86
C SER A 121 -0.46 14.25 8.70
N GLY A 122 0.44 13.89 7.85
CA GLY A 122 0.91 12.52 7.72
C GLY A 122 0.17 11.69 6.67
N GLY A 123 0.92 11.22 5.71
CA GLY A 123 0.45 10.27 4.71
C GLY A 123 0.57 8.83 5.19
N ILE A 124 -0.11 7.94 4.48
CA ILE A 124 0.17 6.53 4.52
C ILE A 124 1.57 6.35 3.98
N LYS A 125 2.40 5.60 4.69
CA LYS A 125 3.77 5.33 4.27
C LYS A 125 3.98 3.83 4.20
N ALA A 126 4.44 3.35 3.07
CA ALA A 126 4.83 1.96 2.88
C ALA A 126 6.31 1.90 2.51
N THR A 127 7.04 1.04 3.18
CA THR A 127 8.47 0.81 2.96
C THR A 127 8.68 -0.66 2.67
N ALA A 128 9.37 -0.98 1.57
CA ALA A 128 9.67 -2.35 1.20
C ALA A 128 11.15 -2.53 0.91
N TRP A 129 11.72 -3.66 1.32
CA TRP A 129 13.10 -4.02 1.03
C TRP A 129 13.28 -5.53 1.08
N GLN A 130 14.36 -6.00 0.52
CA GLN A 130 14.79 -7.39 0.70
C GLN A 130 15.61 -7.51 1.98
N ARG A 131 15.42 -8.59 2.71
CA ARG A 131 16.14 -8.85 3.98
C ARG A 131 17.66 -8.72 3.83
N ASP A 132 18.20 -9.21 2.72
CA ASP A 132 19.63 -9.20 2.45
C ASP A 132 20.17 -7.85 1.95
N LEU A 133 19.29 -6.92 1.64
CA LEU A 133 19.61 -5.61 1.08
C LEU A 133 18.93 -4.48 1.86
N PRO A 134 19.23 -4.33 3.16
CA PRO A 134 18.55 -3.34 4.01
C PRO A 134 18.89 -1.88 3.65
N GLY A 135 19.92 -1.66 2.84
CA GLY A 135 20.29 -0.34 2.31
C GLY A 135 19.45 0.11 1.10
N ASP A 136 18.71 -0.81 0.47
CA ASP A 136 17.96 -0.55 -0.76
C ASP A 136 16.45 -0.53 -0.45
N LYS A 137 16.02 0.37 0.43
CA LYS A 137 14.62 0.53 0.80
C LYS A 137 13.87 1.39 -0.22
N LEU A 138 12.71 0.87 -0.64
CA LEU A 138 11.71 1.63 -1.37
C LEU A 138 10.72 2.24 -0.40
N VAL A 139 10.44 3.52 -0.56
CA VAL A 139 9.45 4.23 0.24
C VAL A 139 8.42 4.86 -0.69
N GLU A 140 7.15 4.58 -0.43
CA GLU A 140 6.02 5.21 -1.10
C GLU A 140 5.13 5.86 -0.04
N THR A 141 4.61 7.03 -0.38
CA THR A 141 3.69 7.77 0.49
C THR A 141 2.44 8.17 -0.27
N ALA A 142 1.30 8.18 0.43
CA ALA A 142 0.03 8.60 -0.14
C ALA A 142 -0.77 9.39 0.88
N VAL A 143 -1.45 10.44 0.43
CA VAL A 143 -2.32 11.28 1.26
C VAL A 143 -3.75 11.19 0.75
N ILE A 144 -4.68 10.88 1.66
CA ILE A 144 -6.12 10.94 1.38
C ILE A 144 -6.64 12.27 1.90
N LYS A 145 -7.24 13.07 1.02
CA LYS A 145 -7.88 14.32 1.42
C LYS A 145 -9.21 14.01 2.11
N VAL A 146 -9.44 14.63 3.26
CA VAL A 146 -10.72 14.51 3.95
C VAL A 146 -11.56 15.73 3.62
N ARG A 147 -12.76 15.48 3.10
CA ARG A 147 -13.76 16.53 2.81
C ARG A 147 -14.70 16.70 4.00
N PRO A 148 -14.98 17.94 4.41
CA PRO A 148 -15.98 18.21 5.44
C PRO A 148 -17.39 17.77 5.04
#